data_73a0dd7683fef6ea027b16f216b83209
#
_entry.id   73a0dd7683fef6ea027b16f216b83209
#
_cell.length_a   1.000
_cell.length_b   1.000
_cell.length_c   1.000
_cell.angle_alpha   90.00
_cell.angle_beta   90.00
_cell.angle_gamma   90.00
#
_symmetry.space_group_name_H-M   'P 1'
#
loop_
_entity.id
_entity.type
_entity.pdbx_description
1 polymer ?
#
loop_
_entity_poly.entity_id
_entity_poly.type
_entity_poly.pdbx_seq_one_letter_code
_entity_poly.pdbx_strand_id
1 'polypeptide(L)'
;VEEQKVAALVAGSKLAQKHMSEVMKACVEAADLDEEARYNPKQNKALKKAILAARGAMIPENYVQRVIQFAQQGFTEIAFKTYDTDWDSEAYLTVAGQNSNNSVRVTNDFLNAVLEDGDWELIRRTDGKVAEKISASDLWEKIAHAAWACADPGLQYDTTINEWHTCPAGGRINASNPCSEYMFLDDTACNLASLNLMQFRHEDGSFDIEAFEHAVRLWTITLETSVLMAQFPSREIAQGSYDYRTLGLGFANIGGLLMAAGYSYDSDEARALCGAISAVMTGRSYATSAELAGEV
;
A
#
# COMPACT_ATOMS: atom_id res chain seq x y z
N VAL A 1 -1.70 11.47 -0.35
CA VAL A 1 -0.92 11.11 0.87
C VAL A 1 0.58 11.31 0.61
N GLU A 2 1.11 10.81 -0.52
CA GLU A 2 2.55 10.91 -0.84
C GLU A 2 2.99 12.35 -1.08
N GLU A 3 2.28 13.11 -1.87
CA GLU A 3 2.58 14.54 -2.08
C GLU A 3 2.62 15.33 -0.77
N GLN A 4 1.72 15.04 0.16
CA GLN A 4 1.74 15.68 1.49
C GLN A 4 2.96 15.26 2.31
N LYS A 5 3.37 13.99 2.22
CA LYS A 5 4.58 13.50 2.89
C LYS A 5 5.83 14.14 2.29
N VAL A 6 5.92 14.20 0.96
CA VAL A 6 7.02 14.86 0.25
C VAL A 6 7.07 16.34 0.62
N ALA A 7 5.94 17.05 0.57
CA ALA A 7 5.86 18.45 0.97
C ALA A 7 6.29 18.66 2.43
N ALA A 8 5.89 17.78 3.35
CA ALA A 8 6.30 17.83 4.74
C ALA A 8 7.80 17.56 4.90
N LEU A 9 8.39 16.62 4.16
CA LEU A 9 9.82 16.34 4.17
C LEU A 9 10.62 17.52 3.63
N VAL A 10 10.19 18.13 2.52
CA VAL A 10 10.80 19.32 1.93
C VAL A 10 10.76 20.50 2.89
N ALA A 11 9.58 20.80 3.45
CA ALA A 11 9.41 21.87 4.42
C ALA A 11 10.21 21.60 5.71
N GLY A 12 10.15 20.38 6.23
CA GLY A 12 10.85 19.95 7.43
C GLY A 12 12.37 20.02 7.26
N SER A 13 12.91 19.59 6.11
CA SER A 13 14.36 19.67 5.84
C SER A 13 14.85 21.11 5.78
N LYS A 14 14.11 21.99 5.13
CA LYS A 14 14.43 23.45 5.06
C LYS A 14 14.34 24.12 6.42
N LEU A 15 13.33 23.80 7.23
CA LEU A 15 13.20 24.29 8.59
C LEU A 15 14.34 23.79 9.48
N ALA A 16 14.68 22.50 9.39
CA ALA A 16 15.79 21.93 10.14
C ALA A 16 17.11 22.61 9.75
N GLN A 17 17.42 22.73 8.47
CA GLN A 17 18.60 23.44 7.98
C GLN A 17 18.67 24.86 8.56
N LYS A 18 17.62 25.66 8.41
CA LYS A 18 17.57 27.03 8.88
C LYS A 18 17.87 27.13 10.38
N HIS A 19 17.08 26.45 11.20
CA HIS A 19 17.17 26.60 12.65
C HIS A 19 18.42 25.96 13.24
N MET A 20 18.87 24.82 12.70
CA MET A 20 20.11 24.21 13.16
C MET A 20 21.34 25.02 12.78
N SER A 21 21.35 25.65 11.59
CA SER A 21 22.41 26.59 11.20
C SER A 21 22.41 27.83 12.08
N GLU A 22 21.24 28.35 12.44
CA GLU A 22 21.13 29.47 13.40
C GLU A 22 21.66 29.12 14.79
N VAL A 23 21.41 27.90 15.29
CA VAL A 23 21.97 27.42 16.57
C VAL A 23 23.50 27.30 16.48
N MET A 24 24.03 26.69 15.43
CA MET A 24 25.48 26.58 15.19
C MET A 24 26.13 27.96 15.15
N LYS A 25 25.58 28.83 14.32
CA LYS A 25 26.06 30.22 14.18
C LYS A 25 26.09 30.98 15.51
N ALA A 26 25.05 30.83 16.32
CA ALA A 26 24.99 31.48 17.64
C ALA A 26 26.04 30.97 18.63
N CYS A 27 26.51 29.73 18.48
CA CYS A 27 27.63 29.17 19.22
C CYS A 27 28.98 29.73 18.71
N VAL A 28 29.17 29.73 17.38
CA VAL A 28 30.45 30.07 16.73
C VAL A 28 30.74 31.59 16.80
N GLU A 29 29.73 32.43 16.56
CA GLU A 29 29.89 33.89 16.52
C GLU A 29 29.99 34.56 17.90
N ALA A 30 29.75 33.80 18.98
CA ALA A 30 29.89 34.33 20.34
C ALA A 30 31.37 34.37 20.82
N ALA A 31 32.27 34.87 19.99
CA ALA A 31 33.71 34.89 20.27
C ALA A 31 34.11 35.82 21.46
N ASP A 32 33.22 36.72 21.86
CA ASP A 32 33.35 37.61 23.00
C ASP A 32 33.04 36.91 24.35
N LEU A 33 32.44 35.74 24.31
CA LEU A 33 32.16 34.94 25.50
C LEU A 33 33.28 33.91 25.73
N ASP A 34 33.49 33.55 27.00
CA ASP A 34 34.37 32.45 27.35
C ASP A 34 33.80 31.10 26.81
N GLU A 35 34.67 30.06 26.82
CA GLU A 35 34.35 28.79 26.19
C GLU A 35 33.11 28.11 26.82
N GLU A 36 32.88 28.24 28.12
CA GLU A 36 31.74 27.67 28.82
C GLU A 36 30.46 28.46 28.57
N ALA A 37 30.55 29.79 28.65
CA ALA A 37 29.43 30.71 28.46
C ALA A 37 28.90 30.68 27.02
N ARG A 38 29.75 30.45 26.03
CA ARG A 38 29.41 30.38 24.60
C ARG A 38 28.34 29.38 24.29
N TYR A 39 28.41 28.20 24.94
CA TYR A 39 27.47 27.10 24.73
C TYR A 39 26.34 27.01 25.74
N ASN A 40 26.30 27.97 26.66
CA ASN A 40 25.27 28.04 27.70
C ASN A 40 24.17 29.02 27.34
N PRO A 41 22.92 28.58 27.08
CA PRO A 41 21.83 29.48 26.69
C PRO A 41 21.39 30.46 27.78
N LYS A 42 21.85 30.30 29.02
CA LYS A 42 21.61 31.27 30.08
C LYS A 42 22.56 32.49 29.98
N GLN A 43 23.72 32.31 29.38
CA GLN A 43 24.76 33.33 29.24
C GLN A 43 24.85 33.85 27.79
N ASN A 44 24.66 32.98 26.79
CA ASN A 44 24.60 33.35 25.38
C ASN A 44 23.16 33.67 24.96
N LYS A 45 22.84 34.94 24.87
CA LYS A 45 21.50 35.44 24.49
C LYS A 45 21.12 35.05 23.04
N ALA A 46 22.09 35.05 22.13
CA ALA A 46 21.85 34.63 20.72
C ALA A 46 21.49 33.15 20.64
N LEU A 47 22.21 32.30 21.35
CA LEU A 47 21.93 30.88 21.44
C LEU A 47 20.55 30.62 22.06
N LYS A 48 20.21 31.31 23.15
CA LYS A 48 18.87 31.20 23.74
C LYS A 48 17.76 31.53 22.73
N LYS A 49 17.93 32.60 21.96
CA LYS A 49 16.98 33.05 20.94
C LYS A 49 16.85 31.96 19.82
N ALA A 50 17.98 31.43 19.35
CA ALA A 50 18.00 30.40 18.32
C ALA A 50 17.32 29.09 18.80
N ILE A 51 17.56 28.66 20.04
CA ILE A 51 16.90 27.48 20.63
C ILE A 51 15.38 27.70 20.73
N LEU A 52 14.93 28.85 21.18
CA LEU A 52 13.51 29.16 21.28
C LEU A 52 12.83 29.17 19.89
N ALA A 53 13.52 29.70 18.87
CA ALA A 53 13.04 29.68 17.50
C ALA A 53 12.96 28.26 16.95
N ALA A 54 13.96 27.40 17.19
CA ALA A 54 13.96 26.00 16.82
C ALA A 54 12.82 25.23 17.48
N ARG A 55 12.57 25.46 18.77
CA ARG A 55 11.43 24.86 19.49
C ARG A 55 10.08 25.33 18.94
N GLY A 56 9.95 26.62 18.60
CA GLY A 56 8.75 27.16 17.94
C GLY A 56 8.49 26.52 16.56
N ALA A 57 9.54 26.09 15.87
CA ALA A 57 9.47 25.33 14.61
C ALA A 57 9.35 23.81 14.82
N MET A 58 9.10 23.35 16.06
CA MET A 58 8.95 21.95 16.43
C MET A 58 10.20 21.08 16.16
N ILE A 59 11.39 21.67 16.11
CA ILE A 59 12.63 20.91 15.98
C ILE A 59 12.90 20.16 17.29
N PRO A 60 13.14 18.83 17.26
CA PRO A 60 13.40 18.03 18.44
C PRO A 60 14.62 18.52 19.25
N GLU A 61 14.50 18.56 20.56
CA GLU A 61 15.53 19.06 21.46
C GLU A 61 16.87 18.32 21.32
N ASN A 62 16.83 17.02 21.06
CA ASN A 62 18.04 16.20 20.86
C ASN A 62 18.86 16.66 19.64
N TYR A 63 18.23 17.20 18.60
CA TYR A 63 18.96 17.76 17.45
C TYR A 63 19.63 19.09 17.82
N VAL A 64 18.93 19.94 18.56
CA VAL A 64 19.50 21.19 19.08
C VAL A 64 20.74 20.92 19.94
N GLN A 65 20.63 19.97 20.88
CA GLN A 65 21.74 19.56 21.74
C GLN A 65 22.91 18.97 20.93
N ARG A 66 22.62 18.20 19.90
CA ARG A 66 23.63 17.63 19.02
C ARG A 66 24.42 18.69 18.26
N VAL A 67 23.75 19.74 17.78
CA VAL A 67 24.40 20.86 17.09
C VAL A 67 25.32 21.61 18.05
N ILE A 68 24.88 21.88 19.30
CA ILE A 68 25.72 22.50 20.33
C ILE A 68 26.96 21.66 20.63
N GLN A 69 26.80 20.32 20.73
CA GLN A 69 27.92 19.39 20.91
C GLN A 69 28.92 19.43 19.74
N PHE A 70 28.44 19.51 18.50
CA PHE A 70 29.32 19.69 17.35
C PHE A 70 30.09 21.01 17.40
N ALA A 71 29.43 22.11 17.80
CA ALA A 71 30.11 23.39 17.98
C ALA A 71 31.20 23.31 19.09
N GLN A 72 30.93 22.59 20.19
CA GLN A 72 31.92 22.31 21.25
C GLN A 72 33.11 21.49 20.75
N GLN A 73 32.90 20.61 19.76
CA GLN A 73 33.97 19.84 19.11
C GLN A 73 34.73 20.61 18.04
N GLY A 74 34.42 21.90 17.84
CA GLY A 74 35.10 22.75 16.91
C GLY A 74 34.52 22.82 15.51
N PHE A 75 33.37 22.22 15.28
CA PHE A 75 32.67 22.40 14.00
C PHE A 75 32.06 23.81 13.94
N THR A 76 32.28 24.47 12.82
CA THR A 76 31.78 25.85 12.57
C THR A 76 30.55 25.88 11.67
N GLU A 77 30.31 24.81 10.94
CA GLU A 77 29.15 24.62 10.04
C GLU A 77 28.76 23.16 9.96
N ILE A 78 27.51 22.92 9.60
CA ILE A 78 26.97 21.58 9.33
C ILE A 78 26.22 21.65 8.01
N ALA A 79 26.55 20.73 7.09
CA ALA A 79 25.78 20.55 5.87
C ALA A 79 24.49 19.77 6.18
N PHE A 80 23.36 20.41 6.00
CA PHE A 80 22.06 19.77 6.11
C PHE A 80 21.52 19.44 4.71
N LYS A 81 21.12 18.19 4.51
CA LYS A 81 20.46 17.79 3.28
C LYS A 81 19.06 18.41 3.23
N THR A 82 18.77 19.12 2.17
CA THR A 82 17.42 19.63 1.86
C THR A 82 16.87 18.92 0.63
N TYR A 83 15.56 18.87 0.55
CA TYR A 83 14.83 18.25 -0.55
C TYR A 83 14.00 19.30 -1.28
N ASP A 84 13.61 19.00 -2.50
CA ASP A 84 12.69 19.78 -3.30
C ASP A 84 11.47 18.93 -3.72
N THR A 85 10.58 19.50 -4.51
CA THR A 85 9.35 18.87 -4.99
C THR A 85 9.45 18.39 -6.44
N ASP A 86 10.64 18.39 -7.03
CA ASP A 86 10.82 17.90 -8.39
C ASP A 86 10.56 16.38 -8.42
N TRP A 87 9.98 15.89 -9.51
CA TRP A 87 9.50 14.52 -9.63
C TRP A 87 10.60 13.45 -9.48
N ASP A 88 11.86 13.80 -9.76
CA ASP A 88 13.06 12.97 -9.62
C ASP A 88 13.83 13.24 -8.32
N SER A 89 13.27 14.06 -7.42
CA SER A 89 13.88 14.38 -6.14
C SER A 89 14.02 13.13 -5.26
N GLU A 90 15.15 13.05 -4.54
CA GLU A 90 15.33 12.02 -3.50
C GLU A 90 14.24 12.02 -2.42
N ALA A 91 13.46 13.11 -2.28
CA ALA A 91 12.32 13.16 -1.36
C ALA A 91 11.32 12.04 -1.63
N TYR A 92 11.07 11.71 -2.91
CA TYR A 92 10.19 10.60 -3.29
C TYR A 92 10.78 9.23 -2.98
N LEU A 93 12.11 9.09 -2.92
CA LEU A 93 12.78 7.85 -2.59
C LEU A 93 12.90 7.60 -1.07
N THR A 94 12.83 8.65 -0.26
CA THR A 94 13.09 8.58 1.19
C THR A 94 11.83 8.63 2.05
N VAL A 95 10.68 8.93 1.46
CA VAL A 95 9.41 9.01 2.19
C VAL A 95 8.90 7.61 2.54
N ALA A 96 8.68 7.36 3.83
CA ALA A 96 8.16 6.08 4.31
C ALA A 96 6.73 5.82 3.79
N GLY A 97 6.47 4.58 3.41
CA GLY A 97 5.16 4.16 2.89
C GLY A 97 4.92 4.50 1.41
N GLN A 98 5.94 4.88 0.67
CA GLN A 98 5.86 5.20 -0.75
C GLN A 98 5.50 3.98 -1.61
N ASN A 99 5.93 2.79 -1.20
CA ASN A 99 5.65 1.53 -1.87
C ASN A 99 4.48 0.76 -1.22
N SER A 100 3.62 1.43 -0.48
CA SER A 100 2.43 0.80 0.11
C SER A 100 1.20 1.07 -0.74
N ASN A 101 0.35 0.05 -0.88
CA ASN A 101 -0.98 0.18 -1.44
C ASN A 101 -1.97 0.41 -0.30
N ASN A 102 -2.78 1.46 -0.42
CA ASN A 102 -3.73 1.82 0.61
C ASN A 102 -5.15 1.54 0.12
N SER A 103 -5.97 0.96 0.97
CA SER A 103 -7.38 0.70 0.69
C SER A 103 -8.25 1.24 1.81
N VAL A 104 -9.42 1.74 1.45
CA VAL A 104 -10.48 2.10 2.38
C VAL A 104 -11.56 1.02 2.30
N ARG A 105 -11.92 0.45 3.43
CA ARG A 105 -13.04 -0.50 3.53
C ARG A 105 -14.26 0.24 4.03
N VAL A 106 -15.33 0.16 3.24
CA VAL A 106 -16.62 0.80 3.54
C VAL A 106 -17.69 -0.25 3.82
N THR A 107 -18.52 0.01 4.82
CA THR A 107 -19.69 -0.81 5.12
C THR A 107 -20.92 -0.29 4.39
N ASN A 108 -21.98 -1.11 4.30
CA ASN A 108 -23.28 -0.65 3.80
C ASN A 108 -23.84 0.51 4.63
N ASP A 109 -23.61 0.52 5.95
CA ASP A 109 -24.05 1.62 6.81
C ASP A 109 -23.41 2.96 6.41
N PHE A 110 -22.11 2.95 6.11
CA PHE A 110 -21.44 4.15 5.58
C PHE A 110 -22.02 4.59 4.23
N LEU A 111 -22.22 3.64 3.31
CA LEU A 111 -22.78 3.95 1.99
C LEU A 111 -24.21 4.48 2.07
N ASN A 112 -25.01 3.93 2.99
CA ASN A 112 -26.37 4.46 3.26
C ASN A 112 -26.30 5.89 3.83
N ALA A 113 -25.38 6.14 4.77
CA ALA A 113 -25.18 7.50 5.30
C ALA A 113 -24.77 8.50 4.17
N VAL A 114 -23.95 8.07 3.20
CA VAL A 114 -23.63 8.90 2.02
C VAL A 114 -24.87 9.18 1.17
N LEU A 115 -25.70 8.14 0.90
CA LEU A 115 -26.92 8.29 0.09
C LEU A 115 -27.98 9.17 0.76
N GLU A 116 -28.04 9.15 2.08
CA GLU A 116 -28.98 9.91 2.88
C GLU A 116 -28.46 11.29 3.30
N ASP A 117 -27.26 11.68 2.84
CA ASP A 117 -26.54 12.90 3.22
C ASP A 117 -26.42 13.06 4.75
N GLY A 118 -26.13 11.94 5.41
CA GLY A 118 -26.06 11.84 6.86
C GLY A 118 -24.65 12.02 7.42
N ASP A 119 -24.57 11.97 8.75
CA ASP A 119 -23.32 12.01 9.49
C ASP A 119 -22.67 10.62 9.59
N TRP A 120 -21.35 10.59 9.63
CA TRP A 120 -20.54 9.43 9.95
C TRP A 120 -19.74 9.63 11.23
N GLU A 121 -19.83 8.68 12.16
CA GLU A 121 -19.17 8.75 13.46
C GLU A 121 -17.80 8.10 13.41
N LEU A 122 -16.76 8.84 13.77
CA LEU A 122 -15.41 8.32 13.98
C LEU A 122 -15.29 7.80 15.40
N ILE A 123 -15.09 6.50 15.54
CA ILE A 123 -15.07 5.80 16.82
C ILE A 123 -13.63 5.59 17.30
N ARG A 124 -13.33 5.98 18.53
CA ARG A 124 -12.04 5.71 19.16
C ARG A 124 -11.89 4.22 19.47
N ARG A 125 -10.78 3.65 19.07
CA ARG A 125 -10.49 2.22 19.33
C ARG A 125 -10.20 1.92 20.80
N THR A 126 -9.78 2.91 21.57
CA THR A 126 -9.37 2.75 22.98
C THR A 126 -10.54 2.59 23.94
N ASP A 127 -11.65 3.26 23.70
CA ASP A 127 -12.82 3.27 24.63
C ASP A 127 -14.18 3.14 23.93
N GLY A 128 -14.20 2.98 22.61
CA GLY A 128 -15.41 2.79 21.82
C GLY A 128 -16.32 4.03 21.73
N LYS A 129 -15.85 5.20 22.17
CA LYS A 129 -16.66 6.42 22.14
C LYS A 129 -16.48 7.17 20.84
N VAL A 130 -17.50 7.92 20.46
CA VAL A 130 -17.44 8.84 19.33
C VAL A 130 -16.37 9.91 19.60
N ALA A 131 -15.40 10.00 18.69
CA ALA A 131 -14.37 11.05 18.71
C ALA A 131 -14.87 12.30 17.99
N GLU A 132 -15.49 12.11 16.85
CA GLU A 132 -15.94 13.18 15.96
C GLU A 132 -17.09 12.67 15.09
N LYS A 133 -17.96 13.59 14.66
CA LYS A 133 -18.96 13.36 13.62
C LYS A 133 -18.58 14.20 12.41
N ILE A 134 -18.58 13.57 11.25
CA ILE A 134 -18.27 14.21 9.98
C ILE A 134 -19.36 13.90 8.96
N SER A 135 -19.54 14.75 7.94
CA SER A 135 -20.41 14.45 6.81
C SER A 135 -19.90 13.19 6.08
N ALA A 136 -20.79 12.21 5.89
CA ALA A 136 -20.46 11.01 5.12
C ALA A 136 -20.19 11.35 3.66
N SER A 137 -20.97 12.26 3.06
CA SER A 137 -20.80 12.74 1.70
C SER A 137 -19.46 13.44 1.50
N ASP A 138 -19.03 14.31 2.44
CA ASP A 138 -17.74 14.99 2.37
C ASP A 138 -16.57 14.00 2.43
N LEU A 139 -16.69 12.94 3.26
CA LEU A 139 -15.67 11.90 3.33
C LEU A 139 -15.61 11.10 2.04
N TRP A 140 -16.78 10.76 1.46
CA TRP A 140 -16.87 10.07 0.18
C TRP A 140 -16.21 10.84 -0.95
N GLU A 141 -16.48 12.14 -1.06
CA GLU A 141 -15.86 13.03 -2.04
C GLU A 141 -14.33 13.11 -1.88
N LYS A 142 -13.83 13.14 -0.65
CA LYS A 142 -12.39 13.10 -0.39
C LYS A 142 -11.76 11.78 -0.86
N ILE A 143 -12.43 10.64 -0.64
CA ILE A 143 -11.98 9.33 -1.11
C ILE A 143 -11.95 9.31 -2.64
N ALA A 144 -13.03 9.73 -3.28
CA ALA A 144 -13.16 9.77 -4.74
C ALA A 144 -12.11 10.70 -5.37
N HIS A 145 -11.91 11.90 -4.81
CA HIS A 145 -10.92 12.85 -5.28
C HIS A 145 -9.49 12.29 -5.14
N ALA A 146 -9.15 11.66 -4.03
CA ALA A 146 -7.84 11.05 -3.83
C ALA A 146 -7.59 9.92 -4.84
N ALA A 147 -8.57 9.04 -5.05
CA ALA A 147 -8.48 7.96 -6.02
C ALA A 147 -8.30 8.48 -7.46
N TRP A 148 -8.97 9.56 -7.83
CA TRP A 148 -8.79 10.23 -9.12
C TRP A 148 -7.41 10.87 -9.25
N ALA A 149 -6.93 11.57 -8.22
CA ALA A 149 -5.70 12.36 -8.28
C ALA A 149 -4.43 11.50 -8.26
N CYS A 150 -4.42 10.36 -7.55
CA CYS A 150 -3.21 9.55 -7.36
C CYS A 150 -3.43 8.03 -7.43
N ALA A 151 -4.60 7.56 -7.91
CA ALA A 151 -5.00 6.16 -7.97
C ALA A 151 -5.06 5.43 -6.61
N ASP A 152 -4.97 6.15 -5.51
CA ASP A 152 -5.09 5.67 -4.14
C ASP A 152 -6.11 6.53 -3.37
N PRO A 153 -6.87 5.96 -2.45
CA PRO A 153 -6.93 4.57 -2.02
C PRO A 153 -7.73 3.68 -2.98
N GLY A 154 -7.48 2.36 -2.92
CA GLY A 154 -8.42 1.36 -3.41
C GLY A 154 -9.68 1.36 -2.54
N LEU A 155 -10.81 0.94 -3.08
CA LEU A 155 -12.08 0.87 -2.36
C LEU A 155 -12.53 -0.58 -2.21
N GLN A 156 -12.91 -0.98 -0.99
CA GLN A 156 -13.37 -2.32 -0.68
C GLN A 156 -14.70 -2.27 0.06
N TYR A 157 -15.67 -3.04 -0.41
CA TYR A 157 -17.03 -3.11 0.12
C TYR A 157 -17.14 -4.20 1.19
N ASP A 158 -16.83 -3.84 2.42
CA ASP A 158 -16.64 -4.77 3.54
C ASP A 158 -17.83 -5.69 3.78
N THR A 159 -19.04 -5.17 3.76
CA THR A 159 -20.27 -5.95 4.00
C THR A 159 -20.43 -6.99 2.89
N THR A 160 -20.41 -6.58 1.64
CA THR A 160 -20.59 -7.48 0.47
C THR A 160 -19.48 -8.52 0.40
N ILE A 161 -18.22 -8.15 0.63
CA ILE A 161 -17.08 -9.07 0.65
C ILE A 161 -17.31 -10.20 1.66
N ASN A 162 -17.77 -9.87 2.86
CA ASN A 162 -18.01 -10.87 3.91
C ASN A 162 -19.29 -11.66 3.72
N GLU A 163 -20.31 -11.12 3.04
CA GLU A 163 -21.50 -11.87 2.61
C GLU A 163 -21.16 -12.96 1.58
N TRP A 164 -20.20 -12.70 0.71
CA TRP A 164 -19.74 -13.65 -0.32
C TRP A 164 -18.57 -14.52 0.15
N HIS A 165 -18.18 -14.43 1.40
CA HIS A 165 -17.07 -15.21 1.94
C HIS A 165 -17.36 -16.72 1.90
N THR A 166 -16.48 -17.47 1.23
CA THR A 166 -16.66 -18.93 1.00
C THR A 166 -16.26 -19.79 2.18
N CYS A 167 -15.56 -19.22 3.17
CA CYS A 167 -15.07 -19.92 4.36
C CYS A 167 -15.28 -19.11 5.66
N PRO A 168 -16.54 -18.73 6.01
CA PRO A 168 -16.82 -17.85 7.14
C PRO A 168 -16.46 -18.46 8.49
N ALA A 169 -16.40 -19.78 8.61
CA ALA A 169 -15.99 -20.46 9.84
C ALA A 169 -14.49 -20.25 10.17
N GLY A 170 -13.66 -19.92 9.18
CA GLY A 170 -12.24 -19.65 9.37
C GLY A 170 -11.95 -18.25 9.92
N GLY A 171 -12.92 -17.33 9.88
CA GLY A 171 -12.78 -15.97 10.33
C GLY A 171 -13.39 -14.96 9.37
N ARG A 172 -13.08 -13.70 9.58
CA ARG A 172 -13.57 -12.57 8.76
C ARG A 172 -12.50 -12.14 7.74
N ILE A 173 -12.93 -11.73 6.57
CA ILE A 173 -12.05 -11.07 5.60
C ILE A 173 -11.86 -9.61 6.02
N ASN A 174 -10.63 -9.25 6.40
CA ASN A 174 -10.28 -7.91 6.88
C ASN A 174 -9.53 -7.08 5.85
N ALA A 175 -8.88 -7.71 4.88
CA ALA A 175 -8.04 -7.07 3.87
C ALA A 175 -7.99 -7.90 2.59
N SER A 176 -7.23 -7.41 1.62
CA SER A 176 -6.91 -8.11 0.38
C SER A 176 -5.44 -7.90 0.00
N ASN A 177 -5.01 -8.57 -1.06
CA ASN A 177 -3.79 -8.17 -1.75
C ASN A 177 -3.98 -6.79 -2.44
N PRO A 178 -2.89 -6.16 -2.94
CA PRO A 178 -2.95 -4.81 -3.51
C PRO A 178 -3.96 -4.65 -4.67
N CYS A 179 -4.06 -5.62 -5.55
CA CYS A 179 -4.96 -5.56 -6.70
C CYS A 179 -6.40 -5.96 -6.39
N SER A 180 -6.68 -6.38 -5.14
CA SER A 180 -8.01 -6.76 -4.62
C SER A 180 -8.66 -7.99 -5.24
N GLU A 181 -7.91 -8.83 -5.95
CA GLU A 181 -8.42 -10.12 -6.45
C GLU A 181 -8.44 -11.21 -5.39
N TYR A 182 -7.64 -11.08 -4.32
CA TYR A 182 -7.55 -12.05 -3.24
C TYR A 182 -8.22 -11.51 -1.98
N MET A 183 -9.52 -11.76 -1.86
CA MET A 183 -10.35 -11.42 -0.71
C MET A 183 -10.49 -12.66 0.17
N PHE A 184 -9.59 -12.83 1.14
CA PHE A 184 -9.58 -14.01 1.99
C PHE A 184 -9.07 -13.70 3.41
N LEU A 185 -8.80 -14.75 4.20
CA LEU A 185 -8.38 -14.65 5.60
C LEU A 185 -7.00 -14.04 5.74
N ASP A 186 -6.78 -13.38 6.86
CA ASP A 186 -5.46 -12.90 7.27
C ASP A 186 -4.48 -14.09 7.42
N ASP A 187 -3.20 -13.79 7.34
CA ASP A 187 -2.11 -14.78 7.46
C ASP A 187 -2.22 -15.95 6.47
N THR A 188 -2.75 -15.69 5.28
CA THR A 188 -2.76 -16.63 4.16
C THR A 188 -1.97 -16.08 2.98
N ALA A 189 -1.60 -16.93 2.05
CA ALA A 189 -0.93 -16.54 0.82
C ALA A 189 -1.61 -17.17 -0.40
N CYS A 190 -1.50 -16.51 -1.55
CA CYS A 190 -2.00 -17.01 -2.82
C CYS A 190 -0.81 -17.31 -3.75
N ASN A 191 -0.63 -18.56 -4.12
CA ASN A 191 0.33 -18.95 -5.16
C ASN A 191 -0.22 -18.58 -6.52
N LEU A 192 0.61 -17.96 -7.38
CA LEU A 192 0.15 -17.38 -8.63
C LEU A 192 0.76 -18.05 -9.86
N ALA A 193 -0.07 -18.28 -10.87
CA ALA A 193 0.34 -18.58 -12.24
C ALA A 193 -0.63 -17.96 -13.25
N SER A 194 -0.15 -17.68 -14.46
CA SER A 194 -0.98 -17.16 -15.54
C SER A 194 -0.65 -17.89 -16.84
N LEU A 195 -1.68 -18.38 -17.52
CA LEU A 195 -1.56 -19.01 -18.82
C LEU A 195 -1.62 -17.96 -19.93
N ASN A 196 -0.66 -17.99 -20.83
CA ASN A 196 -0.66 -17.11 -21.99
C ASN A 196 -1.61 -17.66 -23.06
N LEU A 197 -2.78 -17.06 -23.23
CA LEU A 197 -3.82 -17.51 -24.15
C LEU A 197 -3.37 -17.60 -25.61
N MET A 198 -2.40 -16.79 -26.02
CA MET A 198 -1.86 -16.83 -27.39
C MET A 198 -1.16 -18.15 -27.73
N GLN A 199 -0.72 -18.92 -26.73
CA GLN A 199 -0.11 -20.24 -26.94
C GLN A 199 -1.13 -21.34 -27.30
N PHE A 200 -2.41 -21.09 -27.12
CA PHE A 200 -3.51 -22.01 -27.42
C PHE A 200 -4.28 -21.62 -28.69
N ARG A 201 -3.75 -20.67 -29.46
CA ARG A 201 -4.33 -20.26 -30.73
C ARG A 201 -3.60 -20.95 -31.88
N HIS A 202 -4.35 -21.74 -32.70
CA HIS A 202 -3.84 -22.31 -33.92
C HIS A 202 -3.67 -21.28 -35.05
N GLU A 203 -2.92 -21.66 -36.11
CA GLU A 203 -2.70 -20.81 -37.28
C GLU A 203 -4.01 -20.47 -38.02
N ASP A 204 -4.98 -21.38 -38.03
CA ASP A 204 -6.31 -21.17 -38.62
C ASP A 204 -7.24 -20.25 -37.79
N GLY A 205 -6.77 -19.83 -36.62
CA GLY A 205 -7.50 -18.95 -35.72
C GLY A 205 -8.35 -19.65 -34.66
N SER A 206 -8.48 -20.97 -34.72
CA SER A 206 -9.19 -21.73 -33.69
C SER A 206 -8.42 -21.74 -32.35
N PHE A 207 -9.15 -21.99 -31.27
CA PHE A 207 -8.58 -22.07 -29.91
C PHE A 207 -8.48 -23.56 -29.51
N ASP A 208 -7.29 -23.96 -29.04
CA ASP A 208 -7.02 -25.33 -28.58
C ASP A 208 -7.54 -25.55 -27.17
N ILE A 209 -8.81 -25.94 -27.06
CA ILE A 209 -9.48 -26.14 -25.78
C ILE A 209 -8.85 -27.31 -25.02
N GLU A 210 -8.48 -28.41 -25.70
CA GLU A 210 -7.91 -29.60 -25.05
C GLU A 210 -6.55 -29.31 -24.44
N ALA A 211 -5.66 -28.63 -25.17
CA ALA A 211 -4.37 -28.22 -24.64
C ALA A 211 -4.53 -27.18 -23.49
N PHE A 212 -5.51 -26.30 -23.60
CA PHE A 212 -5.80 -25.35 -22.54
C PHE A 212 -6.29 -26.03 -21.26
N GLU A 213 -7.26 -26.94 -21.33
CA GLU A 213 -7.73 -27.73 -20.18
C GLU A 213 -6.61 -28.55 -19.56
N HIS A 214 -5.76 -29.17 -20.39
CA HIS A 214 -4.59 -29.91 -19.91
C HIS A 214 -3.62 -29.01 -19.16
N ALA A 215 -3.31 -27.82 -19.70
CA ALA A 215 -2.45 -26.86 -19.04
C ALA A 215 -3.05 -26.36 -17.72
N VAL A 216 -4.36 -26.09 -17.67
CA VAL A 216 -5.05 -25.72 -16.43
C VAL A 216 -4.90 -26.81 -15.36
N ARG A 217 -5.09 -28.08 -15.75
CA ARG A 217 -4.88 -29.22 -14.83
C ARG A 217 -3.45 -29.27 -14.30
N LEU A 218 -2.46 -29.22 -15.18
CA LEU A 218 -1.05 -29.26 -14.78
C LEU A 218 -0.67 -28.12 -13.86
N TRP A 219 -1.10 -26.89 -14.16
CA TRP A 219 -0.79 -25.74 -13.33
C TRP A 219 -1.53 -25.73 -11.99
N THR A 220 -2.73 -26.29 -11.93
CA THR A 220 -3.42 -26.51 -10.65
C THR A 220 -2.61 -27.45 -9.76
N ILE A 221 -2.12 -28.57 -10.28
CA ILE A 221 -1.26 -29.51 -9.55
C ILE A 221 0.07 -28.85 -9.15
N THR A 222 0.67 -28.08 -10.05
CA THR A 222 1.94 -27.40 -9.80
C THR A 222 1.80 -26.37 -8.66
N LEU A 223 0.75 -25.57 -8.68
CA LEU A 223 0.47 -24.59 -7.65
C LEU A 223 0.21 -25.26 -6.30
N GLU A 224 -0.58 -26.33 -6.28
CA GLU A 224 -0.85 -27.13 -5.09
C GLU A 224 0.44 -27.69 -4.47
N THR A 225 1.29 -28.29 -5.29
CA THR A 225 2.58 -28.83 -4.85
C THR A 225 3.49 -27.71 -4.32
N SER A 226 3.47 -26.54 -4.94
CA SER A 226 4.31 -25.42 -4.54
C SER A 226 3.96 -24.82 -3.16
N VAL A 227 2.73 -25.00 -2.68
CA VAL A 227 2.35 -24.63 -1.30
C VAL A 227 3.23 -25.35 -0.26
N LEU A 228 3.49 -26.64 -0.50
CA LEU A 228 4.35 -27.46 0.40
C LEU A 228 5.83 -27.08 0.31
N MET A 229 6.28 -26.54 -0.81
CA MET A 229 7.67 -26.20 -1.08
C MET A 229 8.00 -24.75 -0.77
N ALA A 230 6.99 -23.90 -0.55
CA ALA A 230 7.17 -22.45 -0.33
C ALA A 230 7.78 -22.18 1.06
N GLN A 231 8.53 -21.08 1.11
CA GLN A 231 9.02 -20.50 2.36
C GLN A 231 8.21 -19.24 2.66
N PHE A 232 7.72 -19.14 3.89
CA PHE A 232 6.88 -18.03 4.33
C PHE A 232 7.61 -17.19 5.39
N PRO A 233 7.31 -15.87 5.48
CA PRO A 233 8.03 -14.97 6.38
C PRO A 233 7.69 -15.17 7.86
N SER A 234 6.56 -15.81 8.20
CA SER A 234 6.17 -16.14 9.57
C SER A 234 5.53 -17.52 9.66
N ARG A 235 5.48 -18.04 10.90
CA ARG A 235 4.85 -19.32 11.19
C ARG A 235 3.33 -19.30 10.95
N GLU A 236 2.71 -18.19 11.29
CA GLU A 236 1.26 -17.99 11.14
C GLU A 236 0.87 -18.04 9.66
N ILE A 237 1.64 -17.35 8.80
CA ILE A 237 1.41 -17.38 7.34
C ILE A 237 1.68 -18.76 6.76
N ALA A 238 2.71 -19.45 7.24
CA ALA A 238 2.99 -20.82 6.80
C ALA A 238 1.83 -21.77 7.14
N GLN A 239 1.30 -21.67 8.37
CA GLN A 239 0.19 -22.49 8.82
C GLN A 239 -1.10 -22.15 8.05
N GLY A 240 -1.46 -20.87 7.93
CA GLY A 240 -2.66 -20.45 7.20
C GLY A 240 -2.61 -20.83 5.72
N SER A 241 -1.44 -20.69 5.09
CA SER A 241 -1.24 -21.11 3.70
C SER A 241 -1.34 -22.64 3.50
N TYR A 242 -0.84 -23.41 4.45
CA TYR A 242 -0.97 -24.86 4.44
C TYR A 242 -2.41 -25.32 4.65
N ASP A 243 -3.11 -24.73 5.63
CA ASP A 243 -4.47 -25.14 5.98
C ASP A 243 -5.49 -24.80 4.89
N TYR A 244 -5.38 -23.62 4.28
CA TYR A 244 -6.34 -23.14 3.28
C TYR A 244 -5.91 -23.32 1.84
N ARG A 245 -4.60 -23.46 1.54
CA ARG A 245 -4.03 -23.85 0.26
C ARG A 245 -4.58 -23.08 -0.95
N THR A 246 -4.67 -21.77 -0.84
CA THR A 246 -5.25 -20.90 -1.87
C THR A 246 -4.38 -20.81 -3.12
N LEU A 247 -4.95 -21.06 -4.28
CA LEU A 247 -4.29 -21.07 -5.58
C LEU A 247 -4.86 -19.96 -6.47
N GLY A 248 -3.98 -19.14 -7.05
CA GLY A 248 -4.35 -18.06 -7.96
C GLY A 248 -3.95 -18.40 -9.40
N LEU A 249 -4.78 -19.15 -10.12
CA LEU A 249 -4.57 -19.47 -11.54
C LEU A 249 -5.37 -18.49 -12.40
N GLY A 250 -4.69 -17.77 -13.29
CA GLY A 250 -5.29 -16.84 -14.21
C GLY A 250 -4.79 -16.99 -15.64
N PHE A 251 -5.09 -16.02 -16.47
CA PHE A 251 -4.60 -15.96 -17.84
C PHE A 251 -4.14 -14.56 -18.23
N ALA A 252 -3.29 -14.50 -19.25
CA ALA A 252 -2.80 -13.27 -19.86
C ALA A 252 -3.10 -13.26 -21.36
N ASN A 253 -3.00 -12.07 -21.97
CA ASN A 253 -3.16 -11.88 -23.42
C ASN A 253 -4.57 -12.08 -23.98
N ILE A 254 -5.63 -11.90 -23.17
CA ILE A 254 -7.00 -11.89 -23.72
C ILE A 254 -7.15 -10.78 -24.78
N GLY A 255 -6.62 -9.59 -24.55
CA GLY A 255 -6.64 -8.51 -25.53
C GLY A 255 -5.88 -8.86 -26.81
N GLY A 256 -4.72 -9.50 -26.72
CA GLY A 256 -3.95 -9.98 -27.86
C GLY A 256 -4.69 -11.06 -28.66
N LEU A 257 -5.34 -12.00 -27.97
CA LEU A 257 -6.18 -13.03 -28.60
C LEU A 257 -7.34 -12.43 -29.38
N LEU A 258 -8.07 -11.48 -28.78
CA LEU A 258 -9.20 -10.77 -29.39
C LEU A 258 -8.76 -9.98 -30.62
N MET A 259 -7.65 -9.23 -30.54
CA MET A 259 -7.11 -8.48 -31.68
C MET A 259 -6.70 -9.43 -32.82
N ALA A 260 -6.04 -10.54 -32.49
CA ALA A 260 -5.63 -11.52 -33.49
C ALA A 260 -6.84 -12.26 -34.13
N ALA A 261 -7.95 -12.35 -33.42
CA ALA A 261 -9.21 -12.90 -33.92
C ALA A 261 -10.11 -11.88 -34.66
N GLY A 262 -9.73 -10.58 -34.62
CA GLY A 262 -10.49 -9.50 -35.27
C GLY A 262 -11.72 -9.05 -34.48
N TYR A 263 -11.79 -9.34 -33.18
CA TYR A 263 -12.85 -8.85 -32.29
C TYR A 263 -12.49 -7.52 -31.67
N SER A 264 -13.49 -6.62 -31.58
CA SER A 264 -13.34 -5.43 -30.75
C SER A 264 -13.29 -5.82 -29.28
N TYR A 265 -12.35 -5.23 -28.52
CA TYR A 265 -12.21 -5.48 -27.09
C TYR A 265 -13.51 -5.23 -26.30
N ASP A 266 -14.25 -4.20 -26.70
CA ASP A 266 -15.54 -3.82 -26.12
C ASP A 266 -16.71 -4.32 -26.98
N SER A 267 -16.71 -5.61 -27.33
CA SER A 267 -17.83 -6.25 -28.04
C SER A 267 -18.48 -7.34 -27.21
N ASP A 268 -19.70 -7.73 -27.55
CA ASP A 268 -20.40 -8.84 -26.89
C ASP A 268 -19.70 -10.18 -27.14
N GLU A 269 -19.16 -10.36 -28.34
CA GLU A 269 -18.37 -11.55 -28.72
C GLU A 269 -17.11 -11.66 -27.87
N ALA A 270 -16.41 -10.53 -27.65
CA ALA A 270 -15.21 -10.52 -26.80
C ALA A 270 -15.55 -10.87 -25.35
N ARG A 271 -16.61 -10.31 -24.80
CA ARG A 271 -17.11 -10.64 -23.46
C ARG A 271 -17.53 -12.10 -23.34
N ALA A 272 -18.22 -12.64 -24.33
CA ALA A 272 -18.64 -14.03 -24.36
C ALA A 272 -17.43 -14.98 -24.43
N LEU A 273 -16.43 -14.68 -25.26
CA LEU A 273 -15.20 -15.46 -25.36
C LEU A 273 -14.42 -15.45 -24.03
N CYS A 274 -14.26 -14.28 -23.41
CA CYS A 274 -13.62 -14.14 -22.11
C CYS A 274 -14.37 -14.96 -21.04
N GLY A 275 -15.69 -14.88 -21.02
CA GLY A 275 -16.54 -15.66 -20.11
C GLY A 275 -16.40 -17.17 -20.33
N ALA A 276 -16.34 -17.63 -21.57
CA ALA A 276 -16.16 -19.04 -21.91
C ALA A 276 -14.80 -19.58 -21.46
N ILE A 277 -13.71 -18.83 -21.73
CA ILE A 277 -12.35 -19.18 -21.27
C ILE A 277 -12.29 -19.25 -19.75
N SER A 278 -12.88 -18.28 -19.06
CA SER A 278 -12.95 -18.24 -17.59
C SER A 278 -13.73 -19.42 -17.03
N ALA A 279 -14.85 -19.80 -17.67
CA ALA A 279 -15.67 -20.95 -17.25
C ALA A 279 -14.90 -22.26 -17.38
N VAL A 280 -14.21 -22.48 -18.51
CA VAL A 280 -13.37 -23.68 -18.74
C VAL A 280 -12.24 -23.73 -17.70
N MET A 281 -11.50 -22.64 -17.49
CA MET A 281 -10.42 -22.58 -16.51
C MET A 281 -10.93 -22.89 -15.10
N THR A 282 -11.97 -22.22 -14.66
CA THR A 282 -12.55 -22.41 -13.32
C THR A 282 -13.06 -23.83 -13.13
N GLY A 283 -13.85 -24.33 -14.08
CA GLY A 283 -14.41 -25.68 -14.02
C GLY A 283 -13.32 -26.76 -13.98
N ARG A 284 -12.29 -26.64 -14.82
CA ARG A 284 -11.19 -27.61 -14.84
C ARG A 284 -10.32 -27.53 -13.58
N SER A 285 -10.07 -26.33 -13.04
CA SER A 285 -9.33 -26.15 -11.80
C SER A 285 -10.05 -26.81 -10.62
N TYR A 286 -11.36 -26.58 -10.46
CA TYR A 286 -12.14 -27.21 -9.39
C TYR A 286 -12.27 -28.73 -9.57
N ALA A 287 -12.44 -29.24 -10.81
CA ALA A 287 -12.43 -30.65 -11.06
C ALA A 287 -11.09 -31.32 -10.66
N THR A 288 -9.97 -30.66 -10.99
CA THR A 288 -8.64 -31.13 -10.61
C THR A 288 -8.43 -31.07 -9.09
N SER A 289 -8.91 -30.04 -8.42
CA SER A 289 -8.87 -29.96 -6.95
C SER A 289 -9.66 -31.10 -6.29
N ALA A 290 -10.82 -31.42 -6.82
CA ALA A 290 -11.64 -32.57 -6.36
C ALA A 290 -10.96 -33.91 -6.61
N GLU A 291 -10.31 -34.11 -7.78
CA GLU A 291 -9.51 -35.31 -8.09
C GLU A 291 -8.41 -35.48 -7.02
N LEU A 292 -7.63 -34.42 -6.75
CA LEU A 292 -6.54 -34.46 -5.75
C LEU A 292 -7.05 -34.80 -4.34
N ALA A 293 -8.17 -34.21 -3.93
CA ALA A 293 -8.76 -34.49 -2.62
C ALA A 293 -9.31 -35.93 -2.50
N GLY A 294 -9.64 -36.57 -3.61
CA GLY A 294 -10.11 -37.97 -3.64
C GLY A 294 -8.99 -39.01 -3.64
N GLU A 295 -7.76 -38.61 -3.98
CA GLU A 295 -6.59 -39.52 -4.02
C GLU A 295 -5.77 -39.49 -2.71
N VAL A 296 -6.06 -38.61 -1.79
CA VAL A 296 -5.42 -38.48 -0.47
C VAL A 296 -6.30 -39.06 0.62
#